data_ba45a19d0ced50b64bc1c73c20c22ae3
#
_entry.id   ba45a19d0ced50b64bc1c73c20c22ae3
#
_cell.length_a   1.000
_cell.length_b   1.000
_cell.length_c   1.000
_cell.angle_alpha   90.00
_cell.angle_beta   90.00
_cell.angle_gamma   90.00
#
_symmetry.space_group_name_H-M   'P 1'
#
loop_
_entity.id
_entity.type
_entity.pdbx_description
1 polymer ?
#
loop_
_entity_poly.entity_id
_entity_poly.type
_entity_poly.pdbx_seq_one_letter_code
_entity_poly.pdbx_strand_id
1 'polypeptide(L)'
;ECPWIGIPTTAGTGSEVTCWATVWDSEKDAKLSLENKENYAYSAYVDSEFTISMPMNLVVSSALDAVAHATESYWAKAHNMVSEIYALKAISMIMENLEKLVETKEKKYYLAMAEASMLAGRAFSNTKTTACHSISYPLTLGYGIPHGVAVSMLLPSLLQINWEKIGDTEVLLKAYGVKTSVEAGEKVEHLLDMVGISHRLSDWKVKKEQLGTIAEHCFTKGRMENNPVDLSKEDVEKILENIW
;
A
#
# COMPACT_ATOMS: atom_id res chain seq x y z
N GLU A 1 2.91 -31.59 -0.02
CA GLU A 1 2.39 -30.25 0.32
C GLU A 1 2.27 -30.15 1.83
N CYS A 2 2.74 -29.04 2.43
CA CYS A 2 2.60 -28.80 3.87
C CYS A 2 1.57 -27.68 4.05
N PRO A 3 0.34 -27.96 4.51
CA PRO A 3 -0.63 -26.92 4.78
C PRO A 3 -0.12 -26.02 5.92
N TRP A 4 -0.31 -24.71 5.78
CA TRP A 4 0.10 -23.74 6.79
C TRP A 4 -1.08 -22.87 7.23
N ILE A 5 -0.97 -22.31 8.42
CA ILE A 5 -1.96 -21.42 9.00
C ILE A 5 -1.36 -20.02 9.12
N GLY A 6 -2.06 -19.02 8.62
CA GLY A 6 -1.67 -17.62 8.72
C GLY A 6 -2.24 -16.99 9.99
N ILE A 7 -1.36 -16.39 10.81
CA ILE A 7 -1.76 -15.59 11.99
C ILE A 7 -1.00 -14.26 11.85
N PRO A 8 -1.62 -13.21 11.28
CA PRO A 8 -0.94 -11.94 11.06
C PRO A 8 -0.65 -11.23 12.39
N THR A 9 0.56 -10.68 12.50
CA THR A 9 1.00 -9.88 13.65
C THR A 9 1.13 -8.40 13.30
N THR A 10 0.82 -8.05 12.06
CA THR A 10 0.71 -6.67 11.55
C THR A 10 -0.58 -6.53 10.76
N ALA A 11 -1.13 -5.32 10.70
CA ALA A 11 -2.33 -5.00 9.94
C ALA A 11 -1.94 -4.16 8.70
N GLY A 12 -1.48 -4.83 7.63
CA GLY A 12 -0.98 -4.12 6.44
C GLY A 12 -0.88 -5.01 5.21
N THR A 13 -0.11 -6.08 5.29
CA THR A 13 0.27 -6.89 4.12
C THR A 13 -0.84 -7.78 3.57
N GLY A 14 -1.83 -8.18 4.38
CA GLY A 14 -2.85 -9.16 3.99
C GLY A 14 -2.26 -10.50 3.52
N SER A 15 -1.03 -10.84 3.96
CA SER A 15 -0.29 -12.01 3.48
C SER A 15 -1.00 -13.33 3.79
N GLU A 16 -1.82 -13.37 4.84
CA GLU A 16 -2.62 -14.52 5.27
C GLU A 16 -3.73 -14.91 4.28
N VAL A 17 -4.06 -14.01 3.35
CA VAL A 17 -5.11 -14.21 2.31
C VAL A 17 -4.58 -14.07 0.88
N THR A 18 -3.27 -14.11 0.69
CA THR A 18 -2.61 -14.01 -0.62
C THR A 18 -1.78 -15.25 -0.94
N CYS A 19 -1.39 -15.42 -2.20
CA CYS A 19 -0.57 -16.55 -2.65
C CYS A 19 0.87 -16.16 -2.98
N TRP A 20 1.31 -14.96 -2.58
CA TRP A 20 2.65 -14.49 -2.83
C TRP A 20 3.54 -14.63 -1.60
N ALA A 21 4.78 -15.05 -1.83
CA ALA A 21 5.86 -14.93 -0.88
C ALA A 21 6.91 -13.98 -1.44
N THR A 22 7.28 -12.96 -0.67
CA THR A 22 8.33 -12.01 -1.04
C THR A 22 9.64 -12.41 -0.38
N VAL A 23 10.69 -12.53 -1.19
CA VAL A 23 12.06 -12.75 -0.73
C VAL A 23 12.89 -11.52 -1.08
N TRP A 24 13.46 -10.88 -0.07
CA TRP A 24 14.42 -9.80 -0.23
C TRP A 24 15.83 -10.39 -0.32
N ASP A 25 16.44 -10.33 -1.49
CA ASP A 25 17.80 -10.81 -1.74
C ASP A 25 18.77 -9.62 -1.61
N SER A 26 19.37 -9.47 -0.44
CA SER A 26 20.31 -8.39 -0.15
C SER A 26 21.66 -8.52 -0.87
N GLU A 27 21.99 -9.71 -1.38
CA GLU A 27 23.24 -9.92 -2.15
C GLU A 27 23.08 -9.43 -3.59
N LYS A 28 21.85 -9.48 -4.12
CA LYS A 28 21.53 -9.08 -5.49
C LYS A 28 20.77 -7.77 -5.59
N ASP A 29 20.54 -7.09 -4.47
CA ASP A 29 19.68 -5.91 -4.37
C ASP A 29 18.32 -6.11 -5.09
N ALA A 30 17.74 -7.30 -4.90
CA ALA A 30 16.55 -7.70 -5.64
C ALA A 30 15.41 -8.12 -4.71
N LYS A 31 14.19 -7.73 -5.09
CA LYS A 31 12.96 -8.26 -4.54
C LYS A 31 12.44 -9.37 -5.45
N LEU A 32 12.40 -10.58 -4.95
CA LEU A 32 11.83 -11.73 -5.64
C LEU A 32 10.42 -12.00 -5.12
N SER A 33 9.49 -12.29 -6.02
CA SER A 33 8.13 -12.70 -5.64
C SER A 33 7.86 -14.09 -6.18
N LEU A 34 7.56 -15.01 -5.28
CA LEU A 34 7.04 -16.33 -5.62
C LEU A 34 5.50 -16.22 -5.66
N GLU A 35 4.91 -16.59 -6.78
CA GLU A 35 3.47 -16.64 -6.97
C GLU A 35 3.05 -18.07 -7.26
N ASN A 36 2.31 -18.69 -6.36
CA ASN A 36 1.74 -20.01 -6.57
C ASN A 36 0.42 -20.12 -5.80
N LYS A 37 -0.64 -20.60 -6.47
CA LYS A 37 -1.93 -20.82 -5.82
C LYS A 37 -1.87 -21.78 -4.63
N GLU A 38 -0.91 -22.68 -4.61
CA GLU A 38 -0.67 -23.58 -3.48
C GLU A 38 -0.07 -22.89 -2.25
N ASN A 39 0.38 -21.63 -2.39
CA ASN A 39 0.88 -20.81 -1.29
C ASN A 39 -0.24 -20.17 -0.45
N TYR A 40 -1.51 -20.28 -0.83
CA TYR A 40 -2.57 -19.81 0.06
C TYR A 40 -2.55 -20.54 1.39
N ALA A 41 -2.73 -19.80 2.49
CA ALA A 41 -2.94 -20.42 3.79
C ALA A 41 -4.14 -21.37 3.77
N TYR A 42 -4.02 -22.54 4.41
CA TYR A 42 -5.14 -23.43 4.63
C TYR A 42 -6.22 -22.77 5.47
N SER A 43 -5.81 -21.96 6.45
CA SER A 43 -6.68 -21.15 7.29
C SER A 43 -5.96 -19.87 7.71
N ALA A 44 -6.70 -18.79 7.87
CA ALA A 44 -6.22 -17.52 8.40
C ALA A 44 -6.99 -17.17 9.67
N TYR A 45 -6.25 -16.85 10.75
CA TYR A 45 -6.82 -16.38 12.01
C TYR A 45 -6.40 -14.93 12.23
N VAL A 46 -7.34 -14.02 12.04
CA VAL A 46 -7.13 -12.58 12.22
C VAL A 46 -7.58 -12.21 13.63
N ASP A 47 -6.61 -12.04 14.52
CA ASP A 47 -6.83 -11.64 15.90
C ASP A 47 -6.03 -10.36 16.19
N SER A 48 -6.75 -9.28 16.51
CA SER A 48 -6.14 -7.98 16.76
C SER A 48 -5.26 -7.94 18.02
N GLU A 49 -5.39 -8.88 18.93
CA GLU A 49 -4.52 -8.95 20.13
C GLU A 49 -3.04 -9.10 19.74
N PHE A 50 -2.73 -9.73 18.60
CA PHE A 50 -1.36 -9.85 18.10
C PHE A 50 -0.80 -8.55 17.47
N THR A 51 -1.65 -7.54 17.24
CA THR A 51 -1.24 -6.26 16.65
C THR A 51 -1.13 -5.12 17.67
N ILE A 52 -1.66 -5.28 18.89
CA ILE A 52 -1.70 -4.22 19.91
C ILE A 52 -0.31 -3.76 20.34
N SER A 53 0.68 -4.66 20.32
CA SER A 53 2.06 -4.34 20.71
C SER A 53 2.88 -3.64 19.63
N MET A 54 2.32 -3.41 18.43
CA MET A 54 3.04 -2.71 17.36
C MET A 54 3.38 -1.28 17.77
N PRO A 55 4.60 -0.79 17.47
CA PRO A 55 4.91 0.63 17.55
C PRO A 55 3.97 1.45 16.66
N MET A 56 3.55 2.64 17.11
CA MET A 56 2.50 3.41 16.42
C MET A 56 2.92 3.84 14.99
N ASN A 57 4.19 4.13 14.78
CA ASN A 57 4.72 4.39 13.43
C ASN A 57 4.55 3.18 12.49
N LEU A 58 4.73 1.95 13.02
CA LEU A 58 4.50 0.72 12.24
C LEU A 58 3.00 0.48 12.01
N VAL A 59 2.15 0.76 13.01
CA VAL A 59 0.68 0.69 12.84
C VAL A 59 0.23 1.58 11.68
N VAL A 60 0.63 2.85 11.68
CA VAL A 60 0.23 3.81 10.64
C VAL A 60 0.79 3.42 9.28
N SER A 61 2.08 3.14 9.18
CA SER A 61 2.68 2.77 7.89
C SER A 61 2.11 1.47 7.31
N SER A 62 1.81 0.48 8.16
CA SER A 62 1.16 -0.77 7.72
C SER A 62 -0.28 -0.54 7.28
N ALA A 63 -1.05 0.26 8.03
CA ALA A 63 -2.43 0.57 7.66
C ALA A 63 -2.50 1.35 6.33
N LEU A 64 -1.58 2.29 6.10
CA LEU A 64 -1.49 3.02 4.85
C LEU A 64 -0.98 2.16 3.68
N ASP A 65 -0.15 1.15 3.94
CA ASP A 65 0.17 0.10 2.96
C ASP A 65 -1.10 -0.65 2.53
N ALA A 66 -1.96 -1.02 3.50
CA ALA A 66 -3.25 -1.63 3.19
C ALA A 66 -4.19 -0.69 2.42
N VAL A 67 -4.18 0.63 2.70
CA VAL A 67 -4.89 1.62 1.88
C VAL A 67 -4.38 1.63 0.45
N ALA A 68 -3.07 1.62 0.27
CA ALA A 68 -2.47 1.58 -1.06
C ALA A 68 -2.80 0.27 -1.79
N HIS A 69 -2.71 -0.89 -1.12
CA HIS A 69 -3.15 -2.18 -1.67
C HIS A 69 -4.59 -2.12 -2.18
N ALA A 70 -5.49 -1.59 -1.36
CA ALA A 70 -6.90 -1.49 -1.70
C ALA A 70 -7.13 -0.49 -2.85
N THR A 71 -6.52 0.68 -2.78
CA THR A 71 -6.66 1.72 -3.81
C THR A 71 -6.10 1.28 -5.15
N GLU A 72 -4.92 0.65 -5.14
CA GLU A 72 -4.34 0.08 -6.36
C GLU A 72 -5.17 -1.07 -6.93
N SER A 73 -5.76 -1.90 -6.06
CA SER A 73 -6.69 -2.93 -6.50
C SER A 73 -7.95 -2.36 -7.15
N TYR A 74 -8.45 -1.23 -6.64
CA TYR A 74 -9.64 -0.56 -7.15
C TYR A 74 -9.44 0.00 -8.57
N TRP A 75 -8.29 0.61 -8.83
CA TRP A 75 -8.01 1.20 -10.15
C TRP A 75 -7.23 0.30 -11.11
N ALA A 76 -6.77 -0.89 -10.68
CA ALA A 76 -5.96 -1.78 -11.51
C ALA A 76 -6.67 -2.13 -12.83
N LYS A 77 -5.94 -2.27 -13.92
CA LYS A 77 -6.51 -2.80 -15.18
C LYS A 77 -7.20 -4.15 -15.00
N ALA A 78 -6.73 -4.96 -14.04
CA ALA A 78 -7.28 -6.28 -13.71
C ALA A 78 -8.41 -6.23 -12.64
N HIS A 79 -8.96 -5.05 -12.30
CA HIS A 79 -10.02 -4.93 -11.31
C HIS A 79 -11.30 -5.66 -11.70
N ASN A 80 -12.12 -6.01 -10.76
CA ASN A 80 -13.41 -6.63 -10.94
C ASN A 80 -14.33 -6.29 -9.75
N MET A 81 -15.62 -6.56 -9.90
CA MET A 81 -16.63 -6.23 -8.88
C MET A 81 -16.26 -6.75 -7.48
N VAL A 82 -15.66 -7.94 -7.38
CA VAL A 82 -15.28 -8.53 -6.08
C VAL A 82 -14.15 -7.76 -5.45
N SER A 83 -13.10 -7.46 -6.23
CA SER A 83 -11.95 -6.68 -5.75
C SER A 83 -12.35 -5.26 -5.35
N GLU A 84 -13.27 -4.62 -6.08
CA GLU A 84 -13.77 -3.28 -5.79
C GLU A 84 -14.52 -3.22 -4.46
N ILE A 85 -15.41 -4.18 -4.19
CA ILE A 85 -16.17 -4.26 -2.92
C ILE A 85 -15.22 -4.38 -1.74
N TYR A 86 -14.23 -5.26 -1.81
CA TYR A 86 -13.24 -5.43 -0.75
C TYR A 86 -12.36 -4.19 -0.60
N ALA A 87 -11.91 -3.60 -1.70
CA ALA A 87 -11.05 -2.42 -1.71
C ALA A 87 -11.74 -1.21 -1.04
N LEU A 88 -12.95 -0.88 -1.48
CA LEU A 88 -13.71 0.25 -0.94
C LEU A 88 -14.02 0.07 0.55
N LYS A 89 -14.36 -1.14 0.96
CA LYS A 89 -14.62 -1.42 2.38
C LYS A 89 -13.36 -1.29 3.22
N ALA A 90 -12.21 -1.79 2.74
CA ALA A 90 -10.93 -1.65 3.42
C ALA A 90 -10.53 -0.18 3.58
N ILE A 91 -10.59 0.61 2.52
CA ILE A 91 -10.28 2.04 2.55
C ILE A 91 -11.16 2.76 3.59
N SER A 92 -12.49 2.58 3.51
CA SER A 92 -13.43 3.23 4.44
C SER A 92 -13.11 2.88 5.89
N MET A 93 -12.88 1.61 6.20
CA MET A 93 -12.57 1.17 7.56
C MET A 93 -11.28 1.80 8.10
N ILE A 94 -10.23 1.87 7.28
CA ILE A 94 -8.96 2.47 7.71
C ILE A 94 -9.13 3.98 7.89
N MET A 95 -9.70 4.67 6.91
CA MET A 95 -9.85 6.12 6.91
C MET A 95 -10.78 6.64 8.01
N GLU A 96 -11.74 5.84 8.47
CA GLU A 96 -12.66 6.19 9.56
C GLU A 96 -12.04 5.95 10.96
N ASN A 97 -11.05 5.06 11.07
CA ASN A 97 -10.61 4.56 12.36
C ASN A 97 -9.14 4.78 12.69
N LEU A 98 -8.24 4.99 11.70
CA LEU A 98 -6.80 5.06 11.94
C LEU A 98 -6.40 6.25 12.79
N GLU A 99 -6.94 7.44 12.54
CA GLU A 99 -6.71 8.64 13.34
C GLU A 99 -7.12 8.41 14.81
N LYS A 100 -8.32 7.86 15.03
CA LYS A 100 -8.81 7.51 16.36
C LYS A 100 -7.94 6.46 17.06
N LEU A 101 -7.37 5.53 16.27
CA LEU A 101 -6.43 4.55 16.82
C LEU A 101 -5.16 5.23 17.32
N VAL A 102 -4.59 6.16 16.54
CA VAL A 102 -3.39 6.92 16.94
C VAL A 102 -3.65 7.70 18.22
N GLU A 103 -4.80 8.36 18.33
CA GLU A 103 -5.16 9.20 19.46
C GLU A 103 -5.49 8.41 20.73
N THR A 104 -6.29 7.34 20.61
CA THR A 104 -6.89 6.68 21.79
C THR A 104 -6.28 5.33 22.14
N LYS A 105 -5.68 4.65 21.16
CA LYS A 105 -5.13 3.29 21.29
C LYS A 105 -6.14 2.24 21.77
N GLU A 106 -7.43 2.48 21.52
CA GLU A 106 -8.48 1.55 21.92
C GLU A 106 -8.48 0.27 21.08
N LYS A 107 -8.67 -0.88 21.71
CA LYS A 107 -8.65 -2.22 21.06
C LYS A 107 -9.56 -2.35 19.84
N LYS A 108 -10.74 -1.74 19.87
CA LYS A 108 -11.71 -1.79 18.76
C LYS A 108 -11.14 -1.26 17.44
N TYR A 109 -10.20 -0.28 17.50
CA TYR A 109 -9.57 0.28 16.31
C TYR A 109 -8.45 -0.61 15.77
N TYR A 110 -7.73 -1.35 16.64
CA TYR A 110 -6.80 -2.39 16.19
C TYR A 110 -7.55 -3.50 15.45
N LEU A 111 -8.73 -3.90 15.95
CA LEU A 111 -9.59 -4.86 15.25
C LEU A 111 -10.01 -4.33 13.87
N ALA A 112 -10.45 -3.07 13.79
CA ALA A 112 -10.81 -2.45 12.52
C ALA A 112 -9.63 -2.45 11.52
N MET A 113 -8.40 -2.19 11.98
CA MET A 113 -7.20 -2.25 11.12
C MET A 113 -6.91 -3.68 10.65
N ALA A 114 -7.00 -4.66 11.54
CA ALA A 114 -6.75 -6.06 11.19
C ALA A 114 -7.76 -6.59 10.16
N GLU A 115 -9.04 -6.31 10.35
CA GLU A 115 -10.10 -6.66 9.40
C GLU A 115 -9.93 -5.94 8.06
N ALA A 116 -9.61 -4.64 8.07
CA ALA A 116 -9.39 -3.86 6.86
C ALA A 116 -8.17 -4.33 6.08
N SER A 117 -7.07 -4.67 6.75
CA SER A 117 -5.88 -5.26 6.12
C SER A 117 -6.21 -6.57 5.42
N MET A 118 -6.97 -7.44 6.06
CA MET A 118 -7.43 -8.70 5.45
C MET A 118 -8.32 -8.44 4.23
N LEU A 119 -9.22 -7.45 4.27
CA LEU A 119 -10.05 -7.08 3.11
C LEU A 119 -9.20 -6.51 1.97
N ALA A 120 -8.22 -5.63 2.26
CA ALA A 120 -7.25 -5.15 1.29
C ALA A 120 -6.47 -6.31 0.64
N GLY A 121 -6.03 -7.27 1.46
CA GLY A 121 -5.39 -8.51 1.00
C GLY A 121 -6.26 -9.28 0.02
N ARG A 122 -7.55 -9.46 0.32
CA ARG A 122 -8.52 -10.10 -0.58
C ARG A 122 -8.75 -9.30 -1.86
N ALA A 123 -8.73 -7.96 -1.78
CA ALA A 123 -8.87 -7.12 -2.97
C ALA A 123 -7.70 -7.37 -3.93
N PHE A 124 -6.45 -7.08 -3.50
CA PHE A 124 -5.30 -7.15 -4.40
C PHE A 124 -4.87 -8.60 -4.71
N SER A 125 -5.29 -9.58 -3.94
CA SER A 125 -5.13 -11.01 -4.29
C SER A 125 -5.81 -11.36 -5.63
N ASN A 126 -6.85 -10.60 -6.02
CA ASN A 126 -7.53 -10.75 -7.30
C ASN A 126 -6.88 -9.97 -8.45
N THR A 127 -6.20 -8.86 -8.15
CA THR A 127 -5.80 -7.87 -9.17
C THR A 127 -4.29 -7.67 -9.27
N LYS A 128 -3.52 -8.05 -8.25
CA LYS A 128 -2.19 -7.54 -7.96
C LYS A 128 -2.21 -6.03 -7.62
N THR A 129 -1.03 -5.49 -7.31
CA THR A 129 -0.80 -4.04 -7.12
C THR A 129 -0.37 -3.38 -8.43
N THR A 130 -0.10 -2.08 -8.40
CA THR A 130 0.23 -1.28 -9.58
C THR A 130 1.49 -0.42 -9.38
N ALA A 131 1.46 0.83 -9.77
CA ALA A 131 2.62 1.73 -9.82
C ALA A 131 3.15 2.13 -8.43
N CYS A 132 2.30 2.35 -7.40
CA CYS A 132 2.79 2.70 -6.06
C CYS A 132 3.77 1.64 -5.55
N HIS A 133 3.37 0.38 -5.61
CA HIS A 133 4.23 -0.71 -5.17
C HIS A 133 5.44 -0.90 -6.08
N SER A 134 5.27 -0.78 -7.41
CA SER A 134 6.40 -0.92 -8.34
C SER A 134 7.49 0.12 -8.08
N ILE A 135 7.10 1.39 -7.84
CA ILE A 135 8.03 2.50 -7.58
C ILE A 135 8.62 2.41 -6.16
N SER A 136 7.91 1.86 -5.18
CA SER A 136 8.38 1.77 -3.79
C SER A 136 9.58 0.83 -3.60
N TYR A 137 9.76 -0.17 -4.46
CA TYR A 137 10.80 -1.19 -4.24
C TYR A 137 12.22 -0.66 -4.23
N PRO A 138 12.70 0.12 -5.21
CA PRO A 138 14.03 0.71 -5.15
C PRO A 138 14.18 1.70 -3.98
N LEU A 139 13.12 2.36 -3.54
CA LEU A 139 13.14 3.24 -2.37
C LEU A 139 13.37 2.45 -1.08
N THR A 140 12.71 1.32 -0.93
CA THR A 140 12.89 0.44 0.23
C THR A 140 14.27 -0.22 0.22
N LEU A 141 14.71 -0.77 -0.91
CA LEU A 141 15.98 -1.48 -1.02
C LEU A 141 17.19 -0.56 -0.91
N GLY A 142 17.19 0.52 -1.69
CA GLY A 142 18.36 1.39 -1.84
C GLY A 142 18.50 2.42 -0.71
N TYR A 143 17.40 2.81 -0.05
CA TYR A 143 17.41 3.92 0.91
C TYR A 143 16.86 3.54 2.28
N GLY A 144 16.43 2.30 2.47
CA GLY A 144 15.94 1.80 3.75
C GLY A 144 14.62 2.45 4.21
N ILE A 145 13.86 3.06 3.28
CA ILE A 145 12.55 3.60 3.60
C ILE A 145 11.60 2.43 3.89
N PRO A 146 10.93 2.39 5.06
CA PRO A 146 9.99 1.32 5.36
C PRO A 146 8.96 1.17 4.25
N HIS A 147 8.67 -0.07 3.84
CA HIS A 147 7.86 -0.34 2.65
C HIS A 147 6.52 0.40 2.63
N GLY A 148 5.75 0.30 3.72
CA GLY A 148 4.46 0.99 3.82
C GLY A 148 4.60 2.53 3.74
N VAL A 149 5.70 3.11 4.20
CA VAL A 149 6.00 4.55 4.04
C VAL A 149 6.28 4.85 2.58
N ALA A 150 7.16 4.09 1.93
CA ALA A 150 7.52 4.31 0.53
C ALA A 150 6.31 4.22 -0.41
N VAL A 151 5.41 3.27 -0.15
CA VAL A 151 4.16 3.13 -0.91
C VAL A 151 3.21 4.30 -0.66
N SER A 152 3.05 4.69 0.62
CA SER A 152 2.13 5.77 1.03
C SER A 152 2.52 7.13 0.47
N MET A 153 3.83 7.44 0.41
CA MET A 153 4.35 8.69 -0.16
C MET A 153 3.99 8.87 -1.64
N LEU A 154 3.85 7.78 -2.38
CA LEU A 154 3.57 7.77 -3.81
C LEU A 154 2.07 7.88 -4.11
N LEU A 155 1.23 7.46 -3.16
CA LEU A 155 -0.21 7.35 -3.36
C LEU A 155 -0.88 8.68 -3.74
N PRO A 156 -0.56 9.85 -3.12
CA PRO A 156 -1.14 11.13 -3.51
C PRO A 156 -0.89 11.50 -4.97
N SER A 157 0.35 11.36 -5.46
CA SER A 157 0.71 11.66 -6.85
C SER A 157 0.00 10.72 -7.83
N LEU A 158 -0.06 9.42 -7.52
CA LEU A 158 -0.69 8.43 -8.38
C LEU A 158 -2.21 8.51 -8.38
N LEU A 159 -2.84 8.97 -7.29
CA LEU A 159 -4.25 9.33 -7.28
C LEU A 159 -4.56 10.41 -8.33
N GLN A 160 -3.73 11.45 -8.44
CA GLN A 160 -3.92 12.51 -9.43
C GLN A 160 -3.71 11.99 -10.86
N ILE A 161 -2.64 11.24 -11.09
CA ILE A 161 -2.28 10.73 -12.42
C ILE A 161 -3.34 9.75 -12.96
N ASN A 162 -3.81 8.85 -12.10
CA ASN A 162 -4.76 7.83 -12.49
C ASN A 162 -6.22 8.32 -12.53
N TRP A 163 -6.50 9.53 -12.03
CA TRP A 163 -7.84 10.03 -11.75
C TRP A 163 -8.83 9.86 -12.90
N GLU A 164 -8.43 10.29 -14.09
CA GLU A 164 -9.28 10.22 -15.30
C GLU A 164 -9.54 8.79 -15.82
N LYS A 165 -8.84 7.81 -15.26
CA LYS A 165 -8.96 6.38 -15.64
C LYS A 165 -9.70 5.56 -14.60
N ILE A 166 -10.03 6.14 -13.45
CA ILE A 166 -10.81 5.47 -12.39
C ILE A 166 -12.30 5.49 -12.79
N GLY A 167 -12.95 4.34 -12.76
CA GLY A 167 -14.32 4.19 -13.23
C GLY A 167 -15.34 4.97 -12.40
N ASP A 168 -15.33 4.80 -11.08
CA ASP A 168 -16.24 5.50 -10.16
C ASP A 168 -15.45 6.24 -9.07
N THR A 169 -15.10 7.48 -9.38
CA THR A 169 -14.34 8.35 -8.47
C THR A 169 -15.15 8.81 -7.27
N GLU A 170 -16.47 8.96 -7.40
CA GLU A 170 -17.34 9.42 -6.29
C GLU A 170 -17.37 8.38 -5.17
N VAL A 171 -17.48 7.11 -5.52
CA VAL A 171 -17.49 6.01 -4.55
C VAL A 171 -16.12 5.89 -3.87
N LEU A 172 -15.02 6.08 -4.61
CA LEU A 172 -13.69 6.10 -4.04
C LEU A 172 -13.50 7.25 -3.05
N LEU A 173 -13.91 8.47 -3.41
CA LEU A 173 -13.85 9.64 -2.50
C LEU A 173 -14.68 9.41 -1.24
N LYS A 174 -15.86 8.82 -1.38
CA LYS A 174 -16.70 8.45 -0.24
C LYS A 174 -15.98 7.44 0.69
N ALA A 175 -15.27 6.48 0.14
CA ALA A 175 -14.49 5.53 0.95
C ALA A 175 -13.34 6.22 1.70
N TYR A 176 -12.68 7.21 1.08
CA TYR A 176 -11.68 8.06 1.76
C TYR A 176 -12.31 9.03 2.77
N GLY A 177 -13.62 9.30 2.68
CA GLY A 177 -14.34 10.28 3.51
C GLY A 177 -13.99 11.72 3.17
N VAL A 178 -13.72 12.01 1.89
CA VAL A 178 -13.29 13.32 1.37
C VAL A 178 -14.10 13.71 0.12
N LYS A 179 -13.86 14.91 -0.41
CA LYS A 179 -14.60 15.45 -1.57
C LYS A 179 -13.77 15.51 -2.85
N THR A 180 -12.45 15.49 -2.74
CA THR A 180 -11.53 15.60 -3.88
C THR A 180 -10.38 14.62 -3.77
N SER A 181 -9.75 14.31 -4.90
CA SER A 181 -8.54 13.48 -4.94
C SER A 181 -7.35 14.14 -4.23
N VAL A 182 -7.31 15.48 -4.21
CA VAL A 182 -6.29 16.23 -3.45
C VAL A 182 -6.47 15.99 -1.97
N GLU A 183 -7.69 16.16 -1.43
CA GLU A 183 -7.98 15.88 -0.02
C GLU A 183 -7.67 14.42 0.37
N ALA A 184 -7.86 13.47 -0.56
CA ALA A 184 -7.48 12.07 -0.29
C ALA A 184 -5.97 11.90 -0.10
N GLY A 185 -5.17 12.58 -0.93
CA GLY A 185 -3.72 12.62 -0.78
C GLY A 185 -3.29 13.31 0.52
N GLU A 186 -3.83 14.50 0.81
CA GLU A 186 -3.55 15.26 2.03
C GLU A 186 -3.88 14.45 3.29
N LYS A 187 -4.95 13.66 3.26
CA LYS A 187 -5.32 12.80 4.38
C LYS A 187 -4.29 11.70 4.63
N VAL A 188 -3.71 11.12 3.58
CA VAL A 188 -2.63 10.13 3.69
C VAL A 188 -1.38 10.78 4.29
N GLU A 189 -0.98 11.96 3.81
CA GLU A 189 0.16 12.70 4.32
C GLU A 189 -0.04 13.08 5.79
N HIS A 190 -1.22 13.60 6.15
CA HIS A 190 -1.58 13.93 7.53
C HIS A 190 -1.41 12.73 8.49
N LEU A 191 -1.86 11.54 8.09
CA LEU A 191 -1.74 10.33 8.92
C LEU A 191 -0.27 9.93 9.16
N LEU A 192 0.63 10.15 8.20
CA LEU A 192 2.08 9.97 8.39
C LEU A 192 2.64 11.01 9.37
N ASP A 193 2.24 12.27 9.21
CA ASP A 193 2.68 13.38 10.07
C ASP A 193 2.27 13.20 11.54
N MET A 194 1.09 12.62 11.81
CA MET A 194 0.62 12.33 13.18
C MET A 194 1.60 11.46 13.98
N VAL A 195 2.42 10.67 13.33
CA VAL A 195 3.40 9.78 13.97
C VAL A 195 4.85 10.19 13.68
N GLY A 196 5.05 11.38 13.11
CA GLY A 196 6.36 11.96 12.83
C GLY A 196 7.12 11.24 11.70
N ILE A 197 6.41 10.63 10.74
CA ILE A 197 7.00 10.01 9.56
C ILE A 197 7.01 11.02 8.42
N SER A 198 8.19 11.39 7.94
CA SER A 198 8.30 12.26 6.78
C SER A 198 7.86 11.56 5.50
N HIS A 199 7.07 12.28 4.70
CA HIS A 199 6.63 11.90 3.37
C HIS A 199 7.44 12.57 2.25
N ARG A 200 8.67 13.05 2.56
CA ARG A 200 9.61 13.64 1.59
C ARG A 200 10.86 12.80 1.44
N LEU A 201 11.26 12.50 0.21
CA LEU A 201 12.44 11.68 -0.09
C LEU A 201 13.75 12.32 0.41
N SER A 202 13.83 13.66 0.42
CA SER A 202 14.99 14.40 0.93
C SER A 202 15.29 14.08 2.39
N ASP A 203 14.27 13.88 3.22
CA ASP A 203 14.44 13.55 4.65
C ASP A 203 14.96 12.11 4.85
N TRP A 204 14.78 11.27 3.85
CA TRP A 204 15.33 9.90 3.78
C TRP A 204 16.70 9.84 3.09
N LYS A 205 17.39 10.99 2.95
CA LYS A 205 18.73 11.12 2.35
C LYS A 205 18.80 10.77 0.86
N VAL A 206 17.66 10.71 0.18
CA VAL A 206 17.63 10.59 -1.28
C VAL A 206 18.07 11.90 -1.88
N LYS A 207 19.10 11.89 -2.73
CA LYS A 207 19.58 13.09 -3.42
C LYS A 207 18.82 13.29 -4.73
N LYS A 208 18.58 14.55 -5.10
CA LYS A 208 17.84 14.89 -6.31
C LYS A 208 18.46 14.28 -7.59
N GLU A 209 19.78 14.24 -7.65
CA GLU A 209 20.52 13.68 -8.77
C GLU A 209 20.33 12.16 -8.94
N GLN A 210 19.78 11.48 -7.94
CA GLN A 210 19.54 10.02 -7.95
C GLN A 210 18.17 9.66 -8.51
N LEU A 211 17.23 10.61 -8.63
CA LEU A 211 15.84 10.34 -9.00
C LEU A 211 15.73 9.66 -10.36
N GLY A 212 16.48 10.10 -11.35
CA GLY A 212 16.50 9.47 -12.68
C GLY A 212 16.99 8.02 -12.64
N THR A 213 18.01 7.72 -11.82
CA THR A 213 18.50 6.33 -11.62
C THR A 213 17.48 5.47 -10.88
N ILE A 214 16.81 6.03 -9.86
CA ILE A 214 15.74 5.33 -9.14
C ILE A 214 14.60 4.98 -10.12
N ALA A 215 14.18 5.94 -10.96
CA ALA A 215 13.12 5.74 -11.94
C ALA A 215 13.40 4.58 -12.91
N GLU A 216 14.65 4.32 -13.28
CA GLU A 216 15.04 3.18 -14.13
C GLU A 216 14.71 1.82 -13.50
N HIS A 217 14.75 1.73 -12.18
CA HIS A 217 14.52 0.49 -11.42
C HIS A 217 13.07 0.30 -10.94
N CYS A 218 12.14 1.19 -11.32
CA CYS A 218 10.76 1.18 -10.86
C CYS A 218 9.83 0.26 -11.66
N PHE A 219 10.27 -0.36 -12.75
CA PHE A 219 9.41 -1.10 -13.68
C PHE A 219 9.34 -2.59 -13.36
N THR A 220 8.58 -2.93 -12.30
CA THR A 220 8.38 -4.33 -11.93
C THR A 220 7.30 -4.97 -12.81
N LYS A 221 7.69 -6.04 -13.52
CA LYS A 221 6.81 -6.80 -14.40
C LYS A 221 5.54 -7.29 -13.68
N GLY A 222 4.39 -7.11 -14.35
CA GLY A 222 3.08 -7.52 -13.86
C GLY A 222 2.48 -6.59 -12.80
N ARG A 223 3.18 -5.48 -12.44
CA ARG A 223 2.68 -4.44 -11.55
C ARG A 223 2.57 -3.11 -12.26
N MET A 224 3.66 -2.60 -12.83
CA MET A 224 3.63 -1.33 -13.55
C MET A 224 2.64 -1.39 -14.73
N GLU A 225 2.62 -2.46 -15.50
CA GLU A 225 1.69 -2.64 -16.63
C GLU A 225 0.22 -2.75 -16.22
N ASN A 226 -0.03 -3.08 -14.93
CA ASN A 226 -1.37 -3.16 -14.37
C ASN A 226 -1.92 -1.79 -13.93
N ASN A 227 -1.09 -0.74 -13.93
CA ASN A 227 -1.53 0.62 -13.64
C ASN A 227 -2.46 1.13 -14.75
N PRO A 228 -3.55 1.86 -14.45
CA PRO A 228 -4.50 2.29 -15.47
C PRO A 228 -3.89 3.28 -16.49
N VAL A 229 -2.97 4.13 -16.06
CA VAL A 229 -2.17 5.00 -16.92
C VAL A 229 -0.82 4.32 -17.16
N ASP A 230 -0.43 4.22 -18.43
CA ASP A 230 0.91 3.75 -18.78
C ASP A 230 1.93 4.85 -18.46
N LEU A 231 2.93 4.54 -17.63
CA LEU A 231 3.93 5.48 -17.16
C LEU A 231 5.26 5.24 -17.87
N SER A 232 5.86 6.31 -18.36
CA SER A 232 7.25 6.33 -18.83
C SER A 232 8.23 6.52 -17.67
N LYS A 233 9.53 6.35 -17.93
CA LYS A 233 10.57 6.68 -16.96
C LYS A 233 10.51 8.14 -16.53
N GLU A 234 10.28 9.04 -17.49
CA GLU A 234 10.18 10.48 -17.28
C GLU A 234 8.97 10.84 -16.39
N ASP A 235 7.86 10.10 -16.50
CA ASP A 235 6.70 10.29 -15.63
C ASP A 235 7.00 9.83 -14.21
N VAL A 236 7.69 8.70 -14.05
CA VAL A 236 8.13 8.22 -12.74
C VAL A 236 9.12 9.19 -12.09
N GLU A 237 10.06 9.76 -12.86
CA GLU A 237 11.00 10.76 -12.35
C GLU A 237 10.25 12.00 -11.83
N LYS A 238 9.25 12.51 -12.55
CA LYS A 238 8.38 13.61 -12.08
C LYS A 238 7.61 13.26 -10.81
N ILE A 239 7.10 12.03 -10.70
CA ILE A 239 6.44 11.56 -9.47
C ILE A 239 7.41 11.63 -8.30
N LEU A 240 8.65 11.15 -8.47
CA LEU A 240 9.68 11.21 -7.44
C LEU A 240 10.10 12.65 -7.11
N GLU A 241 10.16 13.55 -8.10
CA GLU A 241 10.42 14.98 -7.87
C GLU A 241 9.33 15.64 -7.03
N ASN A 242 8.06 15.30 -7.23
CA ASN A 242 6.94 15.87 -6.47
C ASN A 242 6.97 15.53 -4.97
N ILE A 243 7.58 14.42 -4.61
CA ILE A 243 7.72 13.96 -3.22
C ILE A 243 9.14 14.15 -2.66
N TRP A 244 10.04 14.77 -3.43
CA TRP A 244 11.40 15.08 -3.00
C TRP A 244 11.44 16.42 -2.24
#